data_b54ffa606799c9f88e0700634b8b239f
#
_entry.id   b54ffa606799c9f88e0700634b8b239f
#
_cell.length_a   1.000
_cell.length_b   1.000
_cell.length_c   1.000
_cell.angle_alpha   90.00
_cell.angle_beta   90.00
_cell.angle_gamma   90.00
#
_symmetry.space_group_name_H-M   'P 1'
#
loop_
_entity.id
_entity.type
_entity.pdbx_description
1 polymer ?
#
loop_
_entity_poly.entity_id
_entity_poly.type
_entity_poly.pdbx_seq_one_letter_code
_entity_poly.pdbx_strand_id
1 'polypeptide(L)'
;VIALSFRFLVQLSSILLLAQRSEVTLIRNVRVHLLNKPAGPFSFFRLVFLHPDSHSEKEIDEILVHECTHVSQWHSIDVIICELVCIICWVNPFVWLLKREVRHNLEYLADDTVLESGYDSRSYQYHLLGLAHTNRSVTSLSNNFNMLHLKNRISMMNKKRSRSIGRTKYLIFIPIVGALL
;
A
#
# COMPACT_ATOMS: atom_id res chain seq x y z
N VAL A 1 -0.07 22.43 11.13
CA VAL A 1 0.83 21.46 11.77
C VAL A 1 0.09 20.71 12.86
N ILE A 2 -0.41 21.36 13.94
CA ILE A 2 -1.03 20.69 15.10
C ILE A 2 -2.17 19.75 14.69
N ALA A 3 -3.10 20.20 13.86
CA ALA A 3 -4.22 19.37 13.39
C ALA A 3 -3.76 18.13 12.60
N LEU A 4 -2.71 18.28 11.76
CA LEU A 4 -2.14 17.16 11.00
C LEU A 4 -1.41 16.18 11.92
N SER A 5 -0.63 16.68 12.88
CA SER A 5 0.02 15.83 13.88
C SER A 5 -0.99 15.07 14.73
N PHE A 6 -2.05 15.74 15.18
CA PHE A 6 -3.12 15.10 15.93
C PHE A 6 -3.81 13.99 15.12
N ARG A 7 -4.18 14.30 13.85
CA ARG A 7 -4.74 13.30 12.94
C ARG A 7 -3.82 12.08 12.77
N PHE A 8 -2.52 12.32 12.60
CA PHE A 8 -1.54 11.24 12.45
C PHE A 8 -1.45 10.36 13.70
N LEU A 9 -1.41 10.97 14.90
CA LEU A 9 -1.41 10.22 16.17
C LEU A 9 -2.68 9.40 16.37
N VAL A 10 -3.86 9.96 16.02
CA VAL A 10 -5.13 9.23 16.06
C VAL A 10 -5.11 8.04 15.09
N GLN A 11 -4.56 8.18 13.89
CA GLN A 11 -4.45 7.08 12.94
C GLN A 11 -3.53 5.96 13.47
N LEU A 12 -2.36 6.30 14.03
CA LEU A 12 -1.45 5.33 14.62
C LEU A 12 -2.09 4.60 15.81
N SER A 13 -2.69 5.34 16.75
CA SER A 13 -3.36 4.74 17.91
C SER A 13 -4.52 3.84 17.49
N SER A 14 -5.28 4.20 16.45
CA SER A 14 -6.35 3.36 15.91
C SER A 14 -5.86 2.00 15.40
N ILE A 15 -4.72 1.98 14.70
CA ILE A 15 -4.12 0.72 14.23
C ILE A 15 -3.65 -0.14 15.41
N LEU A 16 -3.00 0.47 16.41
CA LEU A 16 -2.54 -0.25 17.61
C LEU A 16 -3.71 -0.81 18.41
N LEU A 17 -4.78 -0.03 18.60
CA LEU A 17 -5.99 -0.49 19.27
C LEU A 17 -6.69 -1.61 18.50
N LEU A 18 -6.70 -1.53 17.17
CA LEU A 18 -7.24 -2.58 16.32
C LEU A 18 -6.44 -3.88 16.49
N ALA A 19 -5.11 -3.78 16.50
CA ALA A 19 -4.23 -4.93 16.72
C ALA A 19 -4.45 -5.60 18.08
N GLN A 20 -4.68 -4.79 19.14
CA GLN A 20 -4.94 -5.30 20.48
C GLN A 20 -6.32 -5.99 20.61
N ARG A 21 -7.30 -5.58 19.80
CA ARG A 21 -8.68 -6.07 19.87
C ARG A 21 -8.98 -7.21 18.90
N SER A 22 -8.12 -7.41 17.90
CA SER A 22 -8.28 -8.45 16.90
C SER A 22 -7.77 -9.79 17.40
N GLU A 23 -8.45 -10.87 17.04
CA GLU A 23 -7.97 -12.23 17.23
C GLU A 23 -6.80 -12.49 16.28
N VAL A 24 -5.78 -13.19 16.78
CA VAL A 24 -4.60 -13.55 16.01
C VAL A 24 -4.63 -15.02 15.65
N THR A 25 -4.53 -15.32 14.38
CA THR A 25 -4.44 -16.68 13.87
C THR A 25 -3.20 -16.86 12.98
N LEU A 26 -2.81 -18.10 12.75
CA LEU A 26 -1.74 -18.45 11.81
C LEU A 26 -2.36 -18.95 10.51
N ILE A 27 -2.16 -18.19 9.43
CA ILE A 27 -2.54 -18.59 8.07
C ILE A 27 -1.25 -18.71 7.25
N ARG A 28 -0.98 -19.89 6.68
CA ARG A 28 0.26 -20.13 5.89
C ARG A 28 1.54 -19.70 6.62
N ASN A 29 1.63 -19.94 7.93
CA ASN A 29 2.76 -19.52 8.79
C ASN A 29 2.91 -17.99 9.01
N VAL A 30 1.96 -17.17 8.57
CA VAL A 30 1.91 -15.73 8.82
C VAL A 30 0.95 -15.46 9.96
N ARG A 31 1.35 -14.60 10.91
CA ARG A 31 0.45 -14.09 11.96
C ARG A 31 -0.49 -13.07 11.38
N VAL A 32 -1.77 -13.38 11.36
CA VAL A 32 -2.81 -12.52 10.79
C VAL A 32 -3.78 -12.11 11.89
N HIS A 33 -4.05 -10.83 11.96
CA HIS A 33 -5.07 -10.21 12.79
C HIS A 33 -6.41 -10.25 12.07
N LEU A 34 -7.38 -10.97 12.63
CA LEU A 34 -8.70 -11.13 12.02
C LEU A 34 -9.52 -9.86 12.20
N LEU A 35 -10.08 -9.38 11.10
CA LEU A 35 -11.01 -8.26 11.09
C LEU A 35 -12.44 -8.78 11.24
N ASN A 36 -13.21 -8.22 12.20
CA ASN A 36 -14.61 -8.60 12.45
C ASN A 36 -15.58 -7.99 11.43
N LYS A 37 -15.11 -7.06 10.60
CA LYS A 37 -15.93 -6.41 9.56
C LYS A 37 -15.26 -6.61 8.20
N PRO A 38 -16.05 -6.76 7.14
CA PRO A 38 -15.48 -6.83 5.79
C PRO A 38 -14.77 -5.51 5.47
N ALA A 39 -13.46 -5.56 5.45
CA ALA A 39 -12.56 -4.48 5.08
C ALA A 39 -11.44 -5.05 4.21
N GLY A 40 -10.87 -4.22 3.35
CA GLY A 40 -9.71 -4.64 2.55
C GLY A 40 -8.54 -5.06 3.43
N PRO A 41 -7.74 -6.01 2.99
CA PRO A 41 -6.52 -6.40 3.68
C PRO A 41 -5.55 -5.21 3.76
N PHE A 42 -4.74 -5.17 4.80
CA PHE A 42 -3.66 -4.19 4.92
C PHE A 42 -2.61 -4.68 5.93
N SER A 43 -1.42 -4.12 5.83
CA SER A 43 -0.34 -4.39 6.77
C SER A 43 0.26 -3.10 7.34
N PHE A 44 0.79 -3.20 8.56
CA PHE A 44 1.50 -2.11 9.22
C PHE A 44 2.63 -2.68 10.08
N PHE A 45 3.87 -2.36 9.77
CA PHE A 45 5.07 -3.02 10.30
C PHE A 45 4.99 -4.54 10.15
N ARG A 46 4.88 -5.26 11.27
CA ARG A 46 4.76 -6.73 11.33
C ARG A 46 3.32 -7.23 11.52
N LEU A 47 2.35 -6.32 11.51
CA LEU A 47 0.95 -6.62 11.69
C LEU A 47 0.31 -6.78 10.31
N VAL A 48 -0.32 -7.91 10.05
CA VAL A 48 -1.10 -8.16 8.84
C VAL A 48 -2.56 -8.33 9.25
N PHE A 49 -3.46 -7.59 8.63
CA PHE A 49 -4.90 -7.60 8.91
C PHE A 49 -5.67 -8.13 7.72
N LEU A 50 -6.58 -9.07 7.97
CA LEU A 50 -7.38 -9.71 6.93
C LEU A 50 -8.75 -10.12 7.47
N HIS A 51 -9.78 -10.07 6.61
CA HIS A 51 -11.08 -10.70 6.83
C HIS A 51 -11.18 -11.95 5.96
N PRO A 52 -10.89 -13.16 6.49
CA PRO A 52 -10.72 -14.35 5.66
C PRO A 52 -12.01 -14.79 4.97
N ASP A 53 -13.19 -14.61 5.62
CA ASP A 53 -14.48 -15.06 5.10
C ASP A 53 -14.90 -14.35 3.79
N SER A 54 -14.21 -13.28 3.43
CA SER A 54 -14.47 -12.52 2.20
C SER A 54 -13.67 -13.01 1.00
N HIS A 55 -12.79 -14.00 1.17
CA HIS A 55 -11.81 -14.41 0.16
C HIS A 55 -11.74 -15.92 0.02
N SER A 56 -11.50 -16.40 -1.20
CA SER A 56 -11.15 -17.79 -1.45
C SER A 56 -9.72 -18.10 -0.96
N GLU A 57 -9.40 -19.38 -0.75
CA GLU A 57 -8.05 -19.78 -0.31
C GLU A 57 -6.95 -19.27 -1.23
N LYS A 58 -7.17 -19.30 -2.55
CA LYS A 58 -6.22 -18.78 -3.54
C LYS A 58 -6.02 -17.26 -3.39
N GLU A 59 -7.09 -16.52 -3.20
CA GLU A 59 -7.03 -15.06 -2.98
C GLU A 59 -6.31 -14.73 -1.68
N ILE A 60 -6.51 -15.52 -0.62
CA ILE A 60 -5.79 -15.38 0.65
C ILE A 60 -4.28 -15.55 0.42
N ASP A 61 -3.86 -16.54 -0.36
CA ASP A 61 -2.44 -16.75 -0.66
C ASP A 61 -1.84 -15.54 -1.42
N GLU A 62 -2.54 -15.02 -2.43
CA GLU A 62 -2.14 -13.81 -3.17
C GLU A 62 -2.04 -12.58 -2.25
N ILE A 63 -3.03 -12.37 -1.37
CA ILE A 63 -3.07 -11.29 -0.38
C ILE A 63 -1.89 -11.40 0.57
N LEU A 64 -1.63 -12.59 1.11
CA LEU A 64 -0.54 -12.79 2.06
C LEU A 64 0.83 -12.48 1.44
N VAL A 65 1.07 -12.88 0.18
CA VAL A 65 2.32 -12.51 -0.50
C VAL A 65 2.43 -11.00 -0.65
N HIS A 66 1.34 -10.32 -1.04
CA HIS A 66 1.30 -8.86 -1.18
C HIS A 66 1.59 -8.16 0.16
N GLU A 67 0.85 -8.51 1.22
CA GLU A 67 1.01 -7.89 2.54
C GLU A 67 2.35 -8.21 3.20
N CYS A 68 2.85 -9.45 3.05
CA CYS A 68 4.17 -9.83 3.53
C CYS A 68 5.29 -9.07 2.81
N THR A 69 5.09 -8.65 1.57
CA THR A 69 6.04 -7.79 0.86
C THR A 69 6.14 -6.43 1.55
N HIS A 70 5.00 -5.81 1.91
CA HIS A 70 5.01 -4.56 2.68
C HIS A 70 5.72 -4.71 4.04
N VAL A 71 5.51 -5.83 4.71
CA VAL A 71 6.18 -6.15 5.98
C VAL A 71 7.68 -6.33 5.80
N SER A 72 8.11 -7.16 4.85
CA SER A 72 9.52 -7.54 4.66
C SER A 72 10.36 -6.38 4.13
N GLN A 73 9.80 -5.52 3.30
CA GLN A 73 10.47 -4.34 2.73
C GLN A 73 10.29 -3.08 3.60
N TRP A 74 9.67 -3.18 4.78
CA TRP A 74 9.50 -2.08 5.73
C TRP A 74 8.76 -0.86 5.17
N HIS A 75 7.84 -1.06 4.23
CA HIS A 75 7.07 0.01 3.57
C HIS A 75 6.35 0.94 4.56
N SER A 76 6.04 0.48 5.77
CA SER A 76 5.47 1.31 6.83
C SER A 76 6.38 2.48 7.23
N ILE A 77 7.71 2.32 7.15
CA ILE A 77 8.67 3.40 7.42
C ILE A 77 8.55 4.48 6.35
N ASP A 78 8.51 4.10 5.07
CA ASP A 78 8.38 5.06 3.96
C ASP A 78 7.10 5.89 4.10
N VAL A 79 5.98 5.22 4.46
CA VAL A 79 4.70 5.90 4.71
C VAL A 79 4.81 6.89 5.88
N ILE A 80 5.42 6.49 7.00
CA ILE A 80 5.60 7.37 8.17
C ILE A 80 6.48 8.56 7.83
N ILE A 81 7.61 8.35 7.13
CA ILE A 81 8.49 9.44 6.70
C ILE A 81 7.73 10.43 5.82
N CYS A 82 6.95 9.95 4.85
CA CYS A 82 6.13 10.80 4.00
C CYS A 82 5.08 11.59 4.79
N GLU A 83 4.44 10.98 5.82
CA GLU A 83 3.50 11.69 6.69
C GLU A 83 4.20 12.80 7.48
N LEU A 84 5.38 12.53 8.07
CA LEU A 84 6.16 13.51 8.81
C LEU A 84 6.60 14.68 7.91
N VAL A 85 7.07 14.40 6.70
CA VAL A 85 7.43 15.44 5.72
C VAL A 85 6.22 16.29 5.35
N CYS A 86 5.04 15.67 5.15
CA CYS A 86 3.80 16.42 4.89
C CYS A 86 3.35 17.26 6.08
N ILE A 87 3.63 16.84 7.32
CA ILE A 87 3.31 17.63 8.52
C ILE A 87 4.24 18.85 8.62
N ILE A 88 5.54 18.65 8.39
CA ILE A 88 6.54 19.74 8.46
C ILE A 88 6.35 20.73 7.32
N CYS A 89 6.23 20.22 6.09
CA CYS A 89 6.14 21.01 4.87
C CYS A 89 4.69 21.12 4.36
N TRP A 90 3.70 21.27 5.25
CA TRP A 90 2.27 21.14 4.95
C TRP A 90 1.75 22.12 3.91
N VAL A 91 2.39 23.29 3.76
CA VAL A 91 2.05 24.33 2.77
C VAL A 91 2.53 23.98 1.37
N ASN A 92 3.56 23.12 1.26
CA ASN A 92 4.15 22.77 -0.03
C ASN A 92 3.32 21.67 -0.73
N PRO A 93 2.67 21.94 -1.87
CA PRO A 93 1.85 20.95 -2.58
C PRO A 93 2.69 19.78 -3.13
N PHE A 94 3.98 20.00 -3.42
CA PHE A 94 4.83 18.95 -3.99
C PHE A 94 5.08 17.79 -3.02
N VAL A 95 5.10 18.02 -1.71
CA VAL A 95 5.26 16.93 -0.74
C VAL A 95 4.03 16.02 -0.69
N TRP A 96 2.85 16.56 -0.94
CA TRP A 96 1.62 15.77 -1.04
C TRP A 96 1.59 14.91 -2.30
N LEU A 97 2.08 15.46 -3.42
CA LEU A 97 2.26 14.70 -4.66
C LEU A 97 3.32 13.61 -4.47
N LEU A 98 4.46 13.93 -3.86
CA LEU A 98 5.50 12.96 -3.55
C LEU A 98 4.96 11.80 -2.70
N LYS A 99 4.24 12.09 -1.61
CA LYS A 99 3.61 11.09 -0.76
C LYS A 99 2.68 10.17 -1.57
N ARG A 100 1.90 10.73 -2.50
CA ARG A 100 1.03 9.94 -3.37
C ARG A 100 1.83 9.02 -4.26
N GLU A 101 2.86 9.52 -4.92
CA GLU A 101 3.68 8.72 -5.84
C GLU A 101 4.51 7.65 -5.11
N VAL A 102 5.01 7.94 -3.90
CA VAL A 102 5.65 6.93 -3.05
C VAL A 102 4.67 5.80 -2.76
N ARG A 103 3.45 6.09 -2.30
CA ARG A 103 2.43 5.06 -2.04
C ARG A 103 2.13 4.22 -3.29
N HIS A 104 1.98 4.84 -4.45
CA HIS A 104 1.80 4.11 -5.71
C HIS A 104 2.95 3.15 -6.00
N ASN A 105 4.19 3.62 -5.78
CA ASN A 105 5.37 2.81 -6.02
C ASN A 105 5.46 1.61 -5.08
N LEU A 106 5.10 1.78 -3.80
CA LEU A 106 5.06 0.67 -2.83
C LEU A 106 4.06 -0.41 -3.26
N GLU A 107 2.87 -0.01 -3.76
CA GLU A 107 1.89 -0.95 -4.32
C GLU A 107 2.45 -1.69 -5.55
N TYR A 108 3.15 -1.00 -6.46
CA TYR A 108 3.75 -1.65 -7.63
C TYR A 108 4.82 -2.67 -7.26
N LEU A 109 5.60 -2.40 -6.22
CA LEU A 109 6.61 -3.33 -5.71
C LEU A 109 5.96 -4.59 -5.10
N ALA A 110 4.88 -4.41 -4.35
CA ALA A 110 4.14 -5.52 -3.76
C ALA A 110 3.46 -6.37 -4.85
N ASP A 111 2.82 -5.74 -5.84
CA ASP A 111 2.22 -6.42 -6.98
C ASP A 111 3.26 -7.22 -7.80
N ASP A 112 4.42 -6.61 -8.04
CA ASP A 112 5.50 -7.25 -8.77
C ASP A 112 6.00 -8.51 -8.06
N THR A 113 6.08 -8.49 -6.72
CA THR A 113 6.45 -9.66 -5.91
C THR A 113 5.41 -10.79 -6.02
N VAL A 114 4.11 -10.46 -6.06
CA VAL A 114 3.06 -11.47 -6.26
C VAL A 114 3.24 -12.15 -7.63
N LEU A 115 3.49 -11.39 -8.68
CA LEU A 115 3.72 -11.94 -10.03
C LEU A 115 5.02 -12.76 -10.11
N GLU A 116 6.10 -12.32 -9.44
CA GLU A 116 7.36 -13.07 -9.35
C GLU A 116 7.21 -14.38 -8.58
N SER A 117 6.27 -14.45 -7.65
CA SER A 117 5.95 -15.67 -6.90
C SER A 117 5.18 -16.71 -7.74
N GLY A 118 4.92 -16.41 -9.02
CA GLY A 118 4.33 -17.35 -9.99
C GLY A 118 2.81 -17.37 -10.03
N TYR A 119 2.14 -16.40 -9.39
CA TYR A 119 0.69 -16.27 -9.50
C TYR A 119 0.28 -15.76 -10.88
N ASP A 120 -0.87 -16.25 -11.39
CA ASP A 120 -1.39 -15.84 -12.69
C ASP A 120 -1.80 -14.35 -12.67
N SER A 121 -1.16 -13.56 -13.54
CA SER A 121 -1.36 -12.12 -13.61
C SER A 121 -2.82 -11.73 -13.86
N ARG A 122 -3.54 -12.47 -14.71
CA ARG A 122 -4.96 -12.16 -15.01
C ARG A 122 -5.84 -12.46 -13.80
N SER A 123 -5.66 -13.62 -13.17
CA SER A 123 -6.41 -14.00 -11.97
C SER A 123 -6.22 -12.96 -10.87
N TYR A 124 -4.98 -12.54 -10.61
CA TYR A 124 -4.66 -11.54 -9.62
C TYR A 124 -5.28 -10.16 -9.93
N GLN A 125 -5.26 -9.73 -11.20
CA GLN A 125 -5.90 -8.47 -11.62
C GLN A 125 -7.43 -8.52 -11.40
N TYR A 126 -8.09 -9.64 -11.69
CA TYR A 126 -9.52 -9.81 -11.40
C TYR A 126 -9.81 -9.80 -9.90
N HIS A 127 -8.97 -10.41 -9.09
CA HIS A 127 -9.08 -10.34 -7.63
C HIS A 127 -8.98 -8.90 -7.11
N LEU A 128 -8.01 -8.12 -7.57
CA LEU A 128 -7.89 -6.70 -7.22
C LEU A 128 -9.12 -5.88 -7.62
N LEU A 129 -9.73 -6.18 -8.78
CA LEU A 129 -10.99 -5.56 -9.20
C LEU A 129 -12.14 -5.93 -8.23
N GLY A 130 -12.21 -7.19 -7.80
CA GLY A 130 -13.17 -7.67 -6.79
C GLY A 130 -13.04 -6.91 -5.47
N LEU A 131 -11.81 -6.77 -4.95
CA LEU A 131 -11.52 -5.99 -3.73
C LEU A 131 -11.97 -4.53 -3.84
N ALA A 132 -11.77 -3.90 -4.99
CA ALA A 132 -12.21 -2.53 -5.23
C ALA A 132 -13.74 -2.41 -5.27
N HIS A 133 -14.46 -3.45 -5.70
CA HIS A 133 -15.91 -3.48 -5.69
C HIS A 133 -16.50 -3.71 -4.30
N THR A 134 -15.91 -4.56 -3.50
CA THR A 134 -16.35 -4.87 -2.12
C THR A 134 -16.19 -3.65 -1.21
N ASN A 135 -15.14 -2.85 -1.39
CA ASN A 135 -14.89 -1.61 -0.64
C ASN A 135 -15.76 -0.42 -1.09
N ARG A 136 -16.79 -0.65 -1.90
CA ARG A 136 -17.73 0.39 -2.37
C ARG A 136 -18.65 0.87 -1.25
N SER A 137 -18.16 1.58 -0.27
CA SER A 137 -18.99 2.35 0.66
C SER A 137 -19.08 3.82 0.26
N VAL A 138 -20.28 4.17 -0.18
CA VAL A 138 -21.06 5.41 0.05
C VAL A 138 -20.67 6.73 -0.64
N THR A 139 -19.47 6.98 -1.19
CA THR A 139 -19.24 8.28 -1.85
C THR A 139 -18.67 8.16 -3.27
N SER A 140 -19.46 8.62 -4.24
CA SER A 140 -19.17 8.60 -5.68
C SER A 140 -17.80 9.19 -6.08
N LEU A 141 -17.33 10.24 -5.39
CA LEU A 141 -16.04 10.89 -5.69
C LEU A 141 -14.84 10.02 -5.25
N SER A 142 -14.92 9.38 -4.08
CA SER A 142 -13.87 8.47 -3.58
C SER A 142 -13.69 7.26 -4.52
N ASN A 143 -14.76 6.77 -5.13
CA ASN A 143 -14.72 5.65 -6.07
C ASN A 143 -13.89 5.95 -7.32
N ASN A 144 -13.99 7.15 -7.87
CA ASN A 144 -13.24 7.52 -9.08
C ASN A 144 -11.72 7.56 -8.83
N PHE A 145 -11.29 8.03 -7.65
CA PHE A 145 -9.88 8.03 -7.27
C PHE A 145 -9.34 6.61 -7.02
N ASN A 146 -10.09 5.76 -6.34
CA ASN A 146 -9.72 4.36 -6.11
C ASN A 146 -9.62 3.57 -7.43
N MET A 147 -10.53 3.80 -8.37
CA MET A 147 -10.50 3.16 -9.69
C MET A 147 -9.30 3.62 -10.52
N LEU A 148 -8.91 4.89 -10.44
CA LEU A 148 -7.71 5.39 -11.12
C LEU A 148 -6.43 4.74 -10.56
N HIS A 149 -6.35 4.61 -9.25
CA HIS A 149 -5.25 3.94 -8.57
C HIS A 149 -5.12 2.49 -9.02
N LEU A 150 -6.21 1.74 -9.02
CA LEU A 150 -6.26 0.36 -9.47
C LEU A 150 -5.88 0.22 -10.96
N LYS A 151 -6.39 1.11 -11.82
CA LYS A 151 -6.01 1.14 -13.24
C LYS A 151 -4.50 1.32 -13.41
N ASN A 152 -3.87 2.16 -12.61
CA ASN A 152 -2.43 2.38 -12.66
C ASN A 152 -1.67 1.12 -12.22
N ARG A 153 -2.10 0.41 -11.16
CA ARG A 153 -1.53 -0.88 -10.73
C ARG A 153 -1.59 -1.91 -11.87
N ILE A 154 -2.78 -2.13 -12.44
CA ILE A 154 -2.97 -3.06 -13.57
C ILE A 154 -2.10 -2.68 -14.77
N SER A 155 -2.03 -1.39 -15.09
CA SER A 155 -1.18 -0.90 -16.17
C SER A 155 0.30 -1.18 -15.93
N MET A 156 0.76 -1.04 -14.67
CA MET A 156 2.16 -1.30 -14.31
C MET A 156 2.50 -2.79 -14.36
N MET A 157 1.62 -3.67 -13.88
CA MET A 157 1.79 -5.13 -13.98
C MET A 157 1.94 -5.61 -15.43
N ASN A 158 1.29 -4.94 -16.39
CA ASN A 158 1.36 -5.29 -17.80
C ASN A 158 2.55 -4.64 -18.54
N LYS A 159 3.34 -3.78 -17.89
CA LYS A 159 4.54 -3.17 -18.48
C LYS A 159 5.74 -4.09 -18.40
N LYS A 160 6.56 -4.09 -19.46
CA LYS A 160 7.89 -4.71 -19.39
C LYS A 160 8.76 -3.99 -18.38
N ARG A 161 9.50 -4.74 -17.59
CA ARG A 161 10.47 -4.18 -16.61
C ARG A 161 11.46 -3.25 -17.31
N SER A 162 11.67 -2.09 -16.71
CA SER A 162 12.70 -1.15 -17.17
C SER A 162 14.09 -1.75 -16.99
N ARG A 163 14.97 -1.58 -17.99
CA ARG A 163 16.38 -1.94 -17.83
C ARG A 163 17.02 -1.14 -16.68
N SER A 164 17.97 -1.74 -15.96
CA SER A 164 18.68 -1.10 -14.84
C SER A 164 19.34 0.24 -15.19
N ILE A 165 19.75 0.42 -16.45
CA ILE A 165 20.22 1.69 -17.03
C ILE A 165 19.20 2.83 -16.85
N GLY A 166 17.89 2.53 -16.78
CA GLY A 166 16.89 3.55 -16.48
C GLY A 166 17.07 4.24 -15.12
N ARG A 167 17.78 3.59 -14.19
CA ARG A 167 18.05 4.15 -12.85
C ARG A 167 19.11 5.27 -12.88
N THR A 168 20.06 5.22 -13.82
CA THR A 168 21.14 6.22 -13.91
C THR A 168 20.64 7.62 -14.24
N LYS A 169 19.47 7.75 -14.90
CA LYS A 169 18.87 9.05 -15.17
C LYS A 169 18.50 9.83 -13.89
N TYR A 170 18.24 9.12 -12.77
CA TYR A 170 17.96 9.76 -11.49
C TYR A 170 19.21 10.39 -10.84
N LEU A 171 20.42 9.93 -11.21
CA LEU A 171 21.68 10.54 -10.74
C LEU A 171 21.82 12.01 -11.24
N ILE A 172 21.16 12.38 -12.32
CA ILE A 172 21.15 13.74 -12.85
C ILE A 172 20.43 14.71 -11.89
N PHE A 173 19.47 14.21 -11.08
CA PHE A 173 18.76 15.05 -10.12
C PHE A 173 19.60 15.42 -8.89
N ILE A 174 20.61 14.60 -8.54
CA ILE A 174 21.45 14.85 -7.36
C ILE A 174 22.15 16.22 -7.43
N PRO A 175 22.89 16.59 -8.52
CA PRO A 175 23.50 17.89 -8.62
C PRO A 175 22.49 19.05 -8.72
N ILE A 176 21.29 18.80 -9.29
CA ILE A 176 20.26 19.83 -9.36
C ILE A 176 19.71 20.14 -7.96
N VAL A 177 19.44 19.14 -7.15
CA VAL A 177 18.99 19.29 -5.76
C VAL A 177 20.11 19.93 -4.91
N GLY A 178 21.37 19.52 -5.12
CA GLY A 178 22.52 20.12 -4.42
C GLY A 178 22.80 21.57 -4.80
N ALA A 179 22.39 22.02 -5.98
CA ALA A 179 22.52 23.42 -6.40
C ALA A 179 21.36 24.32 -5.91
N LEU A 180 20.25 23.71 -5.43
CA LEU A 180 19.07 24.42 -4.91
C LEU A 180 19.05 24.51 -3.37
N LEU A 181 19.98 23.84 -2.69
CA LEU A 181 20.24 23.90 -1.25
C LEU A 181 21.38 24.86 -0.94
#